data_f4bcdb17b85a445aa7834f11ea8a5877
#
_entry.id   f4bcdb17b85a445aa7834f11ea8a5877
#
_cell.length_a   1.000
_cell.length_b   1.000
_cell.length_c   1.000
_cell.angle_alpha   90.00
_cell.angle_beta   90.00
_cell.angle_gamma   90.00
#
_symmetry.space_group_name_H-M   'P 1'
#
loop_
_entity.id
_entity.type
_entity.pdbx_description
1 polymer ?
#
loop_
_entity_poly.entity_id
_entity_poly.type
_entity_poly.pdbx_seq_one_letter_code
_entity_poly.pdbx_strand_id
1 'polypeptide(L)'
;FDISEGPEIEDDWHNFTALNLPEYHPARDMQDTFYVSKDPDYLLRTHTSSVQIRHMENNEPPIRTISPGRVYRNEDISARSHCFFHQIEGLYVDENVSFVDLKQTLLHFTKELFGKSKIRLRPSYFPFTEPSAELDIYWGLNSEADHRITKGTGWLEILGCGMVDPNVLENCKIDPKKFSGYAFGMGIERITMLLYQIEDIRTFYENDVRFLQQFKSSI
;
A
#
# COMPACT_ATOMS: atom_id res chain seq x y z
N PHE A 1 9.41 3.87 13.27
CA PHE A 1 8.26 3.02 12.93
C PHE A 1 8.53 1.60 13.42
N ASP A 2 7.58 1.04 14.15
CA ASP A 2 7.60 -0.36 14.54
C ASP A 2 7.09 -1.24 13.40
N ILE A 3 7.32 -2.54 13.46
CA ILE A 3 6.78 -3.49 12.49
C ILE A 3 5.59 -4.19 13.12
N SER A 4 4.44 -4.14 12.42
CA SER A 4 3.22 -4.85 12.81
C SER A 4 2.88 -5.92 11.80
N GLU A 5 2.57 -7.10 12.28
CA GLU A 5 2.15 -8.25 11.48
C GLU A 5 0.74 -8.68 11.85
N GLY A 6 0.05 -9.34 10.93
CA GLY A 6 -1.30 -9.84 11.12
C GLY A 6 -1.63 -11.01 10.21
N PRO A 7 -2.80 -11.64 10.39
CA PRO A 7 -3.20 -12.82 9.63
C PRO A 7 -3.41 -12.50 8.14
N GLU A 8 -3.17 -13.49 7.28
CA GLU A 8 -3.51 -13.40 5.85
C GLU A 8 -5.00 -13.74 5.58
N ILE A 9 -5.61 -14.55 6.46
CA ILE A 9 -7.06 -14.79 6.43
C ILE A 9 -7.69 -13.79 7.39
N GLU A 10 -8.53 -12.93 6.84
CA GLU A 10 -9.18 -11.84 7.57
C GLU A 10 -10.68 -11.98 7.59
N ASP A 11 -11.31 -11.32 8.54
CA ASP A 11 -12.74 -11.09 8.57
C ASP A 11 -13.14 -9.81 7.81
N ASP A 12 -14.43 -9.67 7.58
CA ASP A 12 -14.99 -8.49 6.89
C ASP A 12 -14.72 -7.19 7.65
N TRP A 13 -14.78 -7.21 8.98
CA TRP A 13 -14.59 -6.02 9.80
C TRP A 13 -13.23 -5.37 9.54
N HIS A 14 -12.14 -6.14 9.71
CA HIS A 14 -10.79 -5.61 9.59
C HIS A 14 -10.39 -5.30 8.14
N ASN A 15 -10.90 -6.08 7.16
CA ASN A 15 -10.51 -5.87 5.77
C ASN A 15 -11.34 -4.80 5.06
N PHE A 16 -12.58 -4.53 5.50
CA PHE A 16 -13.48 -3.63 4.81
C PHE A 16 -14.20 -2.64 5.72
N THR A 17 -15.04 -3.11 6.65
CA THR A 17 -15.97 -2.25 7.37
C THR A 17 -15.26 -1.19 8.19
N ALA A 18 -14.23 -1.55 8.96
CA ALA A 18 -13.44 -0.60 9.75
C ALA A 18 -12.67 0.43 8.90
N LEU A 19 -12.46 0.12 7.61
CA LEU A 19 -11.78 0.97 6.63
C LEU A 19 -12.75 1.79 5.76
N ASN A 20 -14.00 2.00 6.21
CA ASN A 20 -15.03 2.75 5.47
C ASN A 20 -15.42 2.15 4.10
N LEU A 21 -15.18 0.87 3.86
CA LEU A 21 -15.70 0.21 2.66
C LEU A 21 -17.12 -0.29 2.95
N PRO A 22 -18.17 0.33 2.39
CA PRO A 22 -19.55 -0.10 2.61
C PRO A 22 -19.86 -1.44 1.95
N GLU A 23 -20.94 -2.10 2.37
CA GLU A 23 -21.33 -3.44 1.87
C GLU A 23 -21.46 -3.54 0.34
N TYR A 24 -21.87 -2.44 -0.29
CA TYR A 24 -22.05 -2.37 -1.75
C TYR A 24 -20.78 -1.92 -2.50
N HIS A 25 -19.64 -1.77 -1.83
CA HIS A 25 -18.40 -1.33 -2.48
C HIS A 25 -17.87 -2.43 -3.43
N PRO A 26 -17.50 -2.09 -4.68
CA PRO A 26 -17.05 -3.08 -5.67
C PRO A 26 -15.89 -3.98 -5.21
N ALA A 27 -14.98 -3.45 -4.40
CA ALA A 27 -13.85 -4.23 -3.85
C ALA A 27 -14.29 -5.45 -3.01
N ARG A 28 -15.55 -5.48 -2.54
CA ARG A 28 -16.13 -6.64 -1.85
C ARG A 28 -16.69 -7.70 -2.80
N ASP A 29 -16.71 -7.42 -4.11
CA ASP A 29 -17.18 -8.40 -5.09
C ASP A 29 -16.22 -9.60 -5.15
N MET A 30 -16.76 -10.76 -5.38
CA MET A 30 -16.00 -12.00 -5.61
C MET A 30 -15.08 -11.92 -6.83
N GLN A 31 -15.30 -10.95 -7.72
CA GLN A 31 -14.44 -10.69 -8.86
C GLN A 31 -13.10 -10.08 -8.42
N ASP A 32 -13.06 -9.39 -7.26
CA ASP A 32 -11.87 -8.69 -6.77
C ASP A 32 -11.29 -9.33 -5.50
N THR A 33 -12.06 -10.16 -4.79
CA THR A 33 -11.69 -10.74 -3.48
C THR A 33 -11.83 -12.26 -3.45
N PHE A 34 -10.83 -12.94 -2.89
CA PHE A 34 -10.89 -14.38 -2.60
C PHE A 34 -11.55 -14.63 -1.25
N TYR A 35 -12.77 -15.09 -1.25
CA TYR A 35 -13.47 -15.55 -0.04
C TYR A 35 -13.12 -17.00 0.29
N VAL A 36 -12.77 -17.25 1.55
CA VAL A 36 -12.54 -18.60 2.10
C VAL A 36 -13.85 -19.19 2.63
N SER A 37 -14.69 -18.35 3.25
CA SER A 37 -16.01 -18.68 3.74
C SER A 37 -16.93 -17.47 3.57
N LYS A 38 -18.25 -17.72 3.45
CA LYS A 38 -19.26 -16.66 3.29
C LYS A 38 -20.23 -16.53 4.48
N ASP A 39 -20.16 -17.43 5.44
CA ASP A 39 -20.99 -17.37 6.65
C ASP A 39 -20.25 -18.08 7.81
N PRO A 40 -19.53 -17.34 8.65
CA PRO A 40 -19.16 -15.92 8.54
C PRO A 40 -18.19 -15.62 7.38
N ASP A 41 -18.18 -14.36 6.92
CA ASP A 41 -17.28 -13.93 5.84
C ASP A 41 -15.81 -13.91 6.31
N TYR A 42 -15.05 -14.88 5.79
CA TYR A 42 -13.59 -14.90 5.87
C TYR A 42 -13.01 -14.85 4.46
N LEU A 43 -11.95 -14.08 4.30
CA LEU A 43 -11.32 -13.80 3.02
C LEU A 43 -9.79 -13.75 3.12
N LEU A 44 -9.12 -13.87 1.99
CA LEU A 44 -7.71 -13.52 1.89
C LEU A 44 -7.58 -12.00 1.81
N ARG A 45 -6.82 -11.40 2.72
CA ARG A 45 -6.71 -9.92 2.82
C ARG A 45 -6.29 -9.30 1.50
N THR A 46 -6.96 -8.22 1.11
CA THR A 46 -6.73 -7.51 -0.15
C THR A 46 -5.67 -6.40 -0.05
N HIS A 47 -5.29 -6.07 1.17
CA HIS A 47 -4.26 -5.08 1.55
C HIS A 47 -3.77 -5.35 2.97
N THR A 48 -2.71 -4.68 3.39
CA THR A 48 -2.19 -4.79 4.76
C THR A 48 -2.79 -3.76 5.73
N SER A 49 -3.75 -2.94 5.27
CA SER A 49 -4.49 -1.99 6.13
C SER A 49 -5.28 -2.69 7.24
N SER A 50 -5.67 -3.95 7.05
CA SER A 50 -6.29 -4.76 8.11
C SER A 50 -5.39 -4.90 9.34
N VAL A 51 -4.07 -4.99 9.12
CA VAL A 51 -3.08 -5.02 10.22
C VAL A 51 -3.05 -3.69 10.95
N GLN A 52 -3.20 -2.56 10.23
CA GLN A 52 -3.27 -1.23 10.84
C GLN A 52 -4.50 -1.09 11.73
N ILE A 53 -5.68 -1.60 11.30
CA ILE A 53 -6.89 -1.64 12.13
C ILE A 53 -6.63 -2.43 13.41
N ARG A 54 -6.12 -3.67 13.30
CA ARG A 54 -5.78 -4.51 14.47
C ARG A 54 -4.78 -3.82 15.40
N HIS A 55 -3.82 -3.11 14.84
CA HIS A 55 -2.84 -2.38 15.64
C HIS A 55 -3.47 -1.20 16.39
N MET A 56 -4.33 -0.41 15.73
CA MET A 56 -5.06 0.70 16.34
C MET A 56 -6.07 0.25 17.40
N GLU A 57 -6.72 -0.91 17.23
CA GLU A 57 -7.65 -1.46 18.23
C GLU A 57 -6.96 -1.88 19.55
N ASN A 58 -5.67 -2.20 19.49
CA ASN A 58 -4.91 -2.73 20.61
C ASN A 58 -3.86 -1.75 21.17
N ASN A 59 -3.71 -0.57 20.59
CA ASN A 59 -2.72 0.40 21.02
C ASN A 59 -3.29 1.81 21.01
N GLU A 60 -2.86 2.63 21.97
CA GLU A 60 -3.19 4.04 22.00
C GLU A 60 -2.14 4.89 21.25
N PRO A 61 -2.55 6.03 20.64
CA PRO A 61 -1.57 6.97 20.10
C PRO A 61 -0.56 7.49 21.17
N PRO A 62 0.70 7.75 20.79
CA PRO A 62 1.20 7.82 19.42
C PRO A 62 1.49 6.46 18.78
N ILE A 63 0.98 6.25 17.57
CA ILE A 63 1.18 5.02 16.78
C ILE A 63 2.09 5.35 15.59
N ARG A 64 3.15 4.58 15.40
CA ARG A 64 4.08 4.67 14.25
C ARG A 64 4.45 3.26 13.81
N THR A 65 3.76 2.74 12.82
CA THR A 65 3.97 1.35 12.39
C THR A 65 4.06 1.21 10.88
N ILE A 66 4.81 0.20 10.44
CA ILE A 66 4.77 -0.33 9.07
C ILE A 66 4.24 -1.76 9.11
N SER A 67 3.40 -2.08 8.15
CA SER A 67 2.74 -3.39 8.05
C SER A 67 3.12 -4.05 6.73
N PRO A 68 4.23 -4.81 6.67
CA PRO A 68 4.58 -5.59 5.51
C PRO A 68 3.78 -6.89 5.46
N GLY A 69 3.46 -7.35 4.24
CA GLY A 69 2.84 -8.64 4.12
C GLY A 69 2.30 -8.96 2.73
N ARG A 70 1.99 -10.24 2.53
CA ARG A 70 1.35 -10.73 1.34
C ARG A 70 -0.12 -10.33 1.32
N VAL A 71 -0.60 -9.97 0.14
CA VAL A 71 -1.99 -9.59 -0.11
C VAL A 71 -2.50 -10.29 -1.37
N TYR A 72 -3.81 -10.39 -1.52
CA TYR A 72 -4.46 -11.21 -2.52
C TYR A 72 -5.55 -10.42 -3.25
N ARG A 73 -5.57 -10.51 -4.58
CA ARG A 73 -6.61 -9.91 -5.41
C ARG A 73 -6.98 -10.89 -6.51
N ASN A 74 -8.25 -11.05 -6.75
CA ASN A 74 -8.74 -11.94 -7.79
C ASN A 74 -8.60 -11.28 -9.18
N GLU A 75 -7.36 -11.05 -9.59
CA GLU A 75 -6.98 -10.44 -10.86
C GLU A 75 -6.36 -11.46 -11.80
N ASP A 76 -6.51 -11.24 -13.10
CA ASP A 76 -5.83 -12.04 -14.11
C ASP A 76 -4.31 -11.86 -14.04
N ILE A 77 -3.60 -13.00 -14.09
CA ILE A 77 -2.13 -13.01 -14.07
C ILE A 77 -1.60 -12.48 -15.40
N SER A 78 -0.77 -11.46 -15.34
CA SER A 78 -0.12 -10.84 -16.50
C SER A 78 1.30 -10.41 -16.17
N ALA A 79 2.01 -9.79 -17.12
CA ALA A 79 3.32 -9.20 -16.85
C ALA A 79 3.29 -8.05 -15.84
N ARG A 80 2.11 -7.51 -15.51
CA ARG A 80 1.94 -6.33 -14.64
C ARG A 80 1.07 -6.57 -13.41
N SER A 81 0.37 -7.71 -13.34
CA SER A 81 -0.53 -8.08 -12.23
C SER A 81 -0.37 -9.56 -11.88
N HIS A 82 -0.57 -9.86 -10.60
CA HIS A 82 -0.59 -11.22 -10.09
C HIS A 82 -1.68 -11.35 -9.03
N CYS A 83 -2.25 -12.53 -8.88
CA CYS A 83 -3.34 -12.78 -7.91
C CYS A 83 -2.87 -12.67 -6.44
N PHE A 84 -1.59 -12.65 -6.17
CA PHE A 84 -1.01 -12.24 -4.89
C PHE A 84 0.27 -11.45 -5.13
N PHE A 85 0.59 -10.55 -4.21
CA PHE A 85 1.81 -9.74 -4.20
C PHE A 85 2.10 -9.28 -2.78
N HIS A 86 3.17 -8.52 -2.56
CA HIS A 86 3.54 -8.01 -1.26
C HIS A 86 3.32 -6.50 -1.18
N GLN A 87 2.71 -6.07 -0.08
CA GLN A 87 2.59 -4.65 0.26
C GLN A 87 3.41 -4.30 1.49
N ILE A 88 3.82 -3.05 1.57
CA ILE A 88 4.20 -2.37 2.79
C ILE A 88 3.28 -1.18 2.94
N GLU A 89 2.60 -1.08 4.08
CA GLU A 89 1.80 0.09 4.43
C GLU A 89 2.35 0.73 5.71
N GLY A 90 2.36 2.05 5.74
CA GLY A 90 2.76 2.81 6.92
C GLY A 90 1.59 3.57 7.50
N LEU A 91 1.54 3.64 8.83
CA LEU A 91 0.56 4.40 9.61
C LEU A 91 1.27 5.24 10.66
N TYR A 92 0.90 6.50 10.75
CA TYR A 92 1.27 7.38 11.84
C TYR A 92 0.04 8.10 12.37
N VAL A 93 -0.25 7.95 13.67
CA VAL A 93 -1.34 8.62 14.37
C VAL A 93 -0.79 9.25 15.64
N ASP A 94 -1.03 10.57 15.80
CA ASP A 94 -0.60 11.34 16.97
C ASP A 94 -1.46 12.62 17.08
N GLU A 95 -1.21 13.46 18.07
CA GLU A 95 -1.78 14.79 18.14
C GLU A 95 -1.21 15.71 17.05
N ASN A 96 -2.07 16.48 16.37
CA ASN A 96 -1.69 17.50 15.38
C ASN A 96 -0.89 16.98 14.16
N VAL A 97 -1.06 15.72 13.76
CA VAL A 97 -0.46 15.19 12.53
C VAL A 97 -1.13 15.84 11.31
N SER A 98 -0.31 16.24 10.34
CA SER A 98 -0.77 17.00 9.17
C SER A 98 -0.35 16.36 7.84
N PHE A 99 -0.97 16.80 6.75
CA PHE A 99 -0.58 16.42 5.39
C PHE A 99 0.87 16.85 5.05
N VAL A 100 1.40 17.87 5.75
CA VAL A 100 2.79 18.30 5.59
C VAL A 100 3.74 17.24 6.15
N ASP A 101 3.39 16.60 7.27
CA ASP A 101 4.17 15.53 7.88
C ASP A 101 4.22 14.30 6.96
N LEU A 102 3.06 13.92 6.38
CA LEU A 102 3.00 12.90 5.34
C LEU A 102 3.93 13.21 4.17
N LYS A 103 3.83 14.43 3.61
CA LYS A 103 4.66 14.86 2.49
C LYS A 103 6.15 14.80 2.81
N GLN A 104 6.56 15.21 4.00
CA GLN A 104 7.97 15.15 4.44
C GLN A 104 8.47 13.72 4.57
N THR A 105 7.65 12.83 5.16
CA THR A 105 7.97 11.41 5.28
C THR A 105 8.18 10.77 3.90
N LEU A 106 7.28 11.06 2.96
CA LEU A 106 7.36 10.52 1.59
C LEU A 106 8.52 11.12 0.79
N LEU A 107 8.85 12.40 1.01
CA LEU A 107 10.04 13.03 0.43
C LEU A 107 11.32 12.36 0.93
N HIS A 108 11.41 12.09 2.22
CA HIS A 108 12.55 11.38 2.80
C HIS A 108 12.66 9.98 2.20
N PHE A 109 11.57 9.21 2.22
CA PHE A 109 11.51 7.87 1.65
C PHE A 109 11.97 7.82 0.19
N THR A 110 11.43 8.69 -0.66
CA THR A 110 11.79 8.70 -2.09
C THR A 110 13.22 9.11 -2.32
N LYS A 111 13.77 10.01 -1.51
CA LYS A 111 15.17 10.43 -1.58
C LYS A 111 16.12 9.29 -1.20
N GLU A 112 15.81 8.55 -0.14
CA GLU A 112 16.65 7.42 0.31
C GLU A 112 16.59 6.25 -0.68
N LEU A 113 15.42 5.96 -1.25
CA LEU A 113 15.25 4.81 -2.14
C LEU A 113 15.68 5.08 -3.59
N PHE A 114 15.34 6.25 -4.13
CA PHE A 114 15.56 6.61 -5.55
C PHE A 114 16.61 7.71 -5.77
N GLY A 115 17.23 8.22 -4.69
CA GLY A 115 18.16 9.34 -4.75
C GLY A 115 17.43 10.68 -4.97
N LYS A 116 18.01 11.59 -5.77
CA LYS A 116 17.43 12.90 -6.07
C LYS A 116 16.26 12.74 -7.03
N SER A 117 15.05 12.64 -6.52
CA SER A 117 13.84 12.56 -7.33
C SER A 117 12.94 13.77 -7.12
N LYS A 118 12.31 14.24 -8.21
CA LYS A 118 11.15 15.12 -8.11
C LYS A 118 9.95 14.25 -7.80
N ILE A 119 9.14 14.68 -6.84
CA ILE A 119 7.86 14.04 -6.54
C ILE A 119 6.72 14.99 -6.84
N ARG A 120 5.54 14.43 -7.11
CA ARG A 120 4.27 15.14 -7.08
C ARG A 120 3.23 14.29 -6.38
N LEU A 121 2.32 14.93 -5.67
CA LEU A 121 1.13 14.32 -5.13
C LEU A 121 -0.04 14.71 -6.03
N ARG A 122 -0.75 13.73 -6.55
CA ARG A 122 -1.98 13.91 -7.33
C ARG A 122 -3.17 13.59 -6.43
N PRO A 123 -4.22 14.40 -6.40
CA PRO A 123 -5.46 14.04 -5.73
C PRO A 123 -5.97 12.67 -6.22
N SER A 124 -6.40 11.85 -5.29
CA SER A 124 -6.98 10.54 -5.54
C SER A 124 -8.12 10.28 -4.54
N TYR A 125 -8.72 9.11 -4.59
CA TYR A 125 -9.75 8.70 -3.67
C TYR A 125 -9.45 7.31 -3.11
N PHE A 126 -9.44 7.21 -1.78
CA PHE A 126 -9.46 5.95 -1.06
C PHE A 126 -10.49 6.05 0.07
N PRO A 127 -11.31 5.01 0.33
CA PRO A 127 -12.38 5.08 1.33
C PRO A 127 -11.89 5.38 2.75
N PHE A 128 -10.66 5.03 3.05
CA PHE A 128 -10.06 5.08 4.39
C PHE A 128 -9.16 6.31 4.62
N THR A 129 -9.04 7.21 3.63
CA THR A 129 -8.26 8.45 3.76
C THR A 129 -8.97 9.65 3.13
N GLU A 130 -8.87 10.84 3.78
CA GLU A 130 -9.37 12.12 3.29
C GLU A 130 -8.51 13.27 3.86
N PRO A 131 -7.83 14.10 3.07
CA PRO A 131 -7.63 13.96 1.62
C PRO A 131 -6.73 12.79 1.25
N SER A 132 -7.01 12.21 0.08
CA SER A 132 -6.21 11.12 -0.51
C SER A 132 -5.36 11.63 -1.66
N ALA A 133 -4.22 11.01 -1.87
CA ALA A 133 -3.32 11.30 -2.99
C ALA A 133 -2.58 10.06 -3.47
N GLU A 134 -2.15 10.11 -4.72
CA GLU A 134 -1.15 9.21 -5.27
C GLU A 134 0.17 9.95 -5.41
N LEU A 135 1.27 9.30 -5.03
CA LEU A 135 2.61 9.85 -5.17
C LEU A 135 3.27 9.32 -6.44
N ASP A 136 3.65 10.25 -7.30
CA ASP A 136 4.46 9.97 -8.48
C ASP A 136 5.88 10.47 -8.28
N ILE A 137 6.85 9.74 -8.84
CA ILE A 137 8.23 10.19 -9.02
C ILE A 137 8.49 10.57 -10.47
N TYR A 138 9.33 11.57 -10.68
CA TYR A 138 9.81 11.88 -12.02
C TYR A 138 10.96 10.93 -12.39
N TRP A 139 10.67 10.02 -13.32
CA TRP A 139 11.60 9.00 -13.80
C TRP A 139 12.46 9.50 -14.96
N GLY A 140 11.89 10.39 -15.77
CA GLY A 140 12.54 10.91 -16.98
C GLY A 140 11.99 10.28 -18.26
N LEU A 141 12.58 10.71 -19.38
CA LEU A 141 12.25 10.29 -20.75
C LEU A 141 13.54 10.12 -21.56
N ASN A 142 14.58 9.52 -20.97
CA ASN A 142 15.92 9.45 -21.56
C ASN A 142 16.08 8.26 -22.50
N SER A 143 15.21 7.26 -22.44
CA SER A 143 15.25 6.04 -23.26
C SER A 143 13.87 5.64 -23.74
N GLU A 144 13.80 4.76 -24.76
CA GLU A 144 12.53 4.17 -25.20
C GLU A 144 11.85 3.37 -24.08
N ALA A 145 12.63 2.74 -23.20
CA ALA A 145 12.13 2.04 -22.04
C ALA A 145 11.44 3.02 -21.07
N ASP A 146 12.03 4.21 -20.83
CA ASP A 146 11.43 5.24 -19.99
C ASP A 146 10.10 5.73 -20.58
N HIS A 147 10.05 5.97 -21.89
CA HIS A 147 8.81 6.33 -22.58
C HIS A 147 7.73 5.25 -22.42
N ARG A 148 8.10 3.98 -22.55
CA ARG A 148 7.17 2.85 -22.39
C ARG A 148 6.64 2.72 -20.96
N ILE A 149 7.53 2.78 -19.96
CA ILE A 149 7.18 2.63 -18.55
C ILE A 149 6.32 3.80 -18.06
N THR A 150 6.69 5.02 -18.42
CA THR A 150 5.98 6.24 -18.00
C THR A 150 4.79 6.61 -18.88
N LYS A 151 4.51 5.83 -19.93
CA LYS A 151 3.51 6.14 -20.97
C LYS A 151 3.75 7.52 -21.60
N GLY A 152 5.01 7.89 -21.77
CA GLY A 152 5.44 9.16 -22.36
C GLY A 152 5.31 10.39 -21.45
N THR A 153 4.91 10.22 -20.20
CA THR A 153 4.73 11.35 -19.27
C THR A 153 5.99 11.72 -18.49
N GLY A 154 6.93 10.78 -18.37
CA GLY A 154 8.11 10.90 -17.51
C GLY A 154 7.80 10.71 -16.02
N TRP A 155 6.55 10.42 -15.65
CA TRP A 155 6.13 10.21 -14.25
C TRP A 155 5.68 8.77 -14.01
N LEU A 156 6.03 8.26 -12.83
CA LEU A 156 5.63 6.94 -12.36
C LEU A 156 4.95 7.06 -11.01
N GLU A 157 3.75 6.53 -10.93
CA GLU A 157 3.06 6.30 -9.66
C GLU A 157 3.74 5.16 -8.90
N ILE A 158 4.05 5.41 -7.63
CA ILE A 158 4.73 4.43 -6.77
C ILE A 158 3.92 4.02 -5.54
N LEU A 159 3.04 4.88 -5.03
CA LEU A 159 2.23 4.58 -3.86
C LEU A 159 0.97 5.44 -3.75
N GLY A 160 -0.02 4.91 -3.03
CA GLY A 160 -1.16 5.68 -2.54
C GLY A 160 -0.92 6.16 -1.11
N CYS A 161 -1.51 7.31 -0.74
CA CYS A 161 -1.37 7.89 0.58
C CYS A 161 -2.53 8.84 0.91
N GLY A 162 -2.65 9.23 2.17
CA GLY A 162 -3.62 10.24 2.60
C GLY A 162 -3.65 10.43 4.10
N MET A 163 -4.46 11.40 4.55
CA MET A 163 -4.79 11.52 5.96
C MET A 163 -5.81 10.45 6.33
N VAL A 164 -5.64 9.80 7.46
CA VAL A 164 -6.58 8.78 7.93
C VAL A 164 -7.96 9.40 8.12
N ASP A 165 -8.98 8.78 7.54
CA ASP A 165 -10.36 9.25 7.69
C ASP A 165 -10.79 9.21 9.17
N PRO A 166 -11.45 10.27 9.69
CA PRO A 166 -11.93 10.30 11.08
C PRO A 166 -12.77 9.09 11.47
N ASN A 167 -13.61 8.57 10.57
CA ASN A 167 -14.43 7.38 10.86
C ASN A 167 -13.58 6.13 11.09
N VAL A 168 -12.42 6.00 10.41
CA VAL A 168 -11.48 4.88 10.64
C VAL A 168 -10.91 4.96 12.04
N LEU A 169 -10.55 6.16 12.52
CA LEU A 169 -10.09 6.37 13.89
C LEU A 169 -11.21 6.03 14.90
N GLU A 170 -12.44 6.51 14.66
CA GLU A 170 -13.61 6.22 15.51
C GLU A 170 -13.90 4.71 15.57
N ASN A 171 -13.84 4.00 14.45
CA ASN A 171 -14.03 2.55 14.38
C ASN A 171 -13.01 1.81 15.26
N CYS A 172 -11.79 2.36 15.38
CA CYS A 172 -10.72 1.85 16.27
C CYS A 172 -10.77 2.46 17.70
N LYS A 173 -11.82 3.21 18.07
CA LYS A 173 -12.00 3.88 19.37
C LYS A 173 -10.94 4.95 19.69
N ILE A 174 -10.35 5.54 18.68
CA ILE A 174 -9.41 6.67 18.77
C ILE A 174 -10.21 7.96 18.51
N ASP A 175 -10.14 8.93 19.44
CA ASP A 175 -10.87 10.21 19.32
C ASP A 175 -10.30 11.09 18.18
N PRO A 176 -11.02 11.28 17.06
CA PRO A 176 -10.52 12.06 15.93
C PRO A 176 -10.52 13.57 16.18
N LYS A 177 -11.10 14.03 17.28
CA LYS A 177 -10.98 15.45 17.71
C LYS A 177 -9.66 15.73 18.38
N LYS A 178 -9.02 14.71 18.94
CA LYS A 178 -7.74 14.80 19.63
C LYS A 178 -6.59 14.35 18.73
N PHE A 179 -6.79 13.29 17.96
CA PHE A 179 -5.78 12.64 17.16
C PHE A 179 -6.07 12.76 15.67
N SER A 180 -5.03 12.87 14.90
CA SER A 180 -5.05 12.78 13.45
C SER A 180 -3.92 11.86 12.98
N GLY A 181 -3.97 11.41 11.75
CA GLY A 181 -2.94 10.50 11.25
C GLY A 181 -2.84 10.52 9.74
N TYR A 182 -1.78 9.92 9.24
CA TYR A 182 -1.63 9.64 7.83
C TYR A 182 -1.27 8.18 7.60
N ALA A 183 -1.63 7.69 6.41
CA ALA A 183 -1.25 6.38 5.93
C ALA A 183 -0.70 6.44 4.50
N PHE A 184 0.13 5.46 4.16
CA PHE A 184 0.61 5.24 2.79
C PHE A 184 0.81 3.76 2.53
N GLY A 185 0.70 3.34 1.27
CA GLY A 185 0.85 1.94 0.90
C GLY A 185 1.44 1.75 -0.49
N MET A 186 2.35 0.78 -0.62
CA MET A 186 3.03 0.47 -1.87
C MET A 186 3.19 -1.04 -2.08
N GLY A 187 3.17 -1.44 -3.37
CA GLY A 187 3.50 -2.81 -3.78
C GLY A 187 5.02 -2.99 -3.88
N ILE A 188 5.57 -3.98 -3.18
CA ILE A 188 7.02 -4.23 -3.13
C ILE A 188 7.53 -4.64 -4.51
N GLU A 189 6.83 -5.55 -5.19
CA GLU A 189 7.22 -6.01 -6.52
C GLU A 189 7.31 -4.86 -7.51
N ARG A 190 6.35 -3.94 -7.50
CA ARG A 190 6.34 -2.78 -8.40
C ARG A 190 7.59 -1.91 -8.21
N ILE A 191 7.96 -1.63 -6.97
CA ILE A 191 9.17 -0.85 -6.66
C ILE A 191 10.42 -1.61 -7.06
N THR A 192 10.47 -2.91 -6.77
CA THR A 192 11.59 -3.78 -7.14
C THR A 192 11.76 -3.86 -8.67
N MET A 193 10.65 -4.01 -9.41
CA MET A 193 10.66 -3.99 -10.87
C MET A 193 11.27 -2.71 -11.42
N LEU A 194 10.94 -1.56 -10.82
CA LEU A 194 11.49 -0.26 -11.23
C LEU A 194 12.99 -0.17 -10.94
N LEU A 195 13.40 -0.52 -9.72
CA LEU A 195 14.80 -0.42 -9.29
C LEU A 195 15.75 -1.34 -10.06
N TYR A 196 15.29 -2.55 -10.37
CA TYR A 196 16.09 -3.58 -11.03
C TYR A 196 15.77 -3.79 -12.51
N GLN A 197 14.88 -2.95 -13.08
CA GLN A 197 14.46 -3.00 -14.48
C GLN A 197 13.89 -4.38 -14.89
N ILE A 198 13.09 -4.98 -14.01
CA ILE A 198 12.40 -6.25 -14.25
C ILE A 198 11.11 -5.94 -15.00
N GLU A 199 10.89 -6.56 -16.15
CA GLU A 199 9.75 -6.23 -17.03
C GLU A 199 8.49 -7.05 -16.73
N ASP A 200 8.62 -8.16 -16.01
CA ASP A 200 7.55 -9.13 -15.78
C ASP A 200 7.48 -9.55 -14.31
N ILE A 201 6.35 -9.23 -13.65
CA ILE A 201 6.13 -9.56 -12.23
C ILE A 201 6.13 -11.08 -11.98
N ARG A 202 5.76 -11.89 -12.96
CA ARG A 202 5.69 -13.35 -12.82
C ARG A 202 7.02 -13.98 -12.49
N THR A 203 8.14 -13.37 -12.93
CA THR A 203 9.50 -13.87 -12.67
C THR A 203 9.83 -13.94 -11.17
N PHE A 204 9.18 -13.14 -10.32
CA PHE A 204 9.35 -13.23 -8.86
C PHE A 204 8.78 -14.54 -8.28
N TYR A 205 7.85 -15.18 -8.97
CA TYR A 205 7.07 -16.32 -8.47
C TYR A 205 7.37 -17.64 -9.17
N GLU A 206 8.08 -17.58 -10.31
CA GLU A 206 8.45 -18.78 -11.10
C GLU A 206 9.58 -19.59 -10.45
N ASN A 207 10.25 -19.06 -9.45
CA ASN A 207 11.37 -19.69 -8.75
C ASN A 207 12.52 -20.13 -9.70
N ASP A 208 12.74 -19.38 -10.79
CA ASP A 208 13.81 -19.66 -11.72
C ASP A 208 15.17 -19.30 -11.10
N VAL A 209 16.00 -20.30 -10.88
CA VAL A 209 17.33 -20.14 -10.27
C VAL A 209 18.22 -19.16 -11.06
N ARG A 210 18.09 -19.10 -12.39
CA ARG A 210 18.85 -18.17 -13.24
C ARG A 210 18.45 -16.73 -12.99
N PHE A 211 17.17 -16.49 -12.68
CA PHE A 211 16.68 -15.18 -12.29
C PHE A 211 17.18 -14.81 -10.90
N LEU A 212 17.03 -15.71 -9.93
CA LEU A 212 17.43 -15.47 -8.53
C LEU A 212 18.93 -15.24 -8.38
N GLN A 213 19.79 -15.94 -9.14
CA GLN A 213 21.24 -15.79 -9.10
C GLN A 213 21.77 -14.43 -9.60
N GLN A 214 20.94 -13.62 -10.28
CA GLN A 214 21.31 -12.27 -10.70
C GLN A 214 21.39 -11.31 -9.52
N PHE A 215 20.72 -11.62 -8.42
CA PHE A 215 20.66 -10.78 -7.23
C PHE A 215 21.57 -11.36 -6.16
N LYS A 216 22.71 -10.72 -5.94
CA LYS A 216 23.62 -11.11 -4.84
C LYS A 216 23.05 -10.56 -3.55
N SER A 217 23.11 -11.37 -2.48
CA SER A 217 22.82 -10.90 -1.14
C SER A 217 23.73 -9.71 -0.79
N SER A 218 23.17 -8.67 -0.24
CA SER A 218 23.88 -7.50 0.29
C SER A 218 24.23 -7.66 1.77
N ILE A 219 24.19 -8.90 2.29
CA ILE A 219 24.54 -9.25 3.66
C ILE A 219 26.04 -9.54 3.72
#